data_bb9aee315b2af0834f876d97ffd9d69c
#
_entry.id   bb9aee315b2af0834f876d97ffd9d69c
#
_cell.length_a   1.000
_cell.length_b   1.000
_cell.length_c   1.000
_cell.angle_alpha   90.00
_cell.angle_beta   90.00
_cell.angle_gamma   90.00
#
_symmetry.space_group_name_H-M   'P 1'
#
loop_
_entity.id
_entity.type
_entity.pdbx_description
1 polymer ?
#
loop_
_entity_poly.entity_id
_entity_poly.type
_entity_poly.pdbx_seq_one_letter_code
_entity_poly.pdbx_strand_id
1 'polypeptide(L)'
;RDSFDAALVPDATLDDLAWVLNLRGADVDYNPVFLAHALISQSSVDLFVAEGKVPAEVAARLAQDSVHLRPYNQALSALRALPDGSTLLIDPKRITWGLREAVPPSVRVIEAINPTTLAKSRKTDAEATFIREAMARDGAAMCAFYAWLEKALGREHISELTIDERLSAERARQPGYV
;
A
#
# COMPACT_ATOMS: atom_id res chain seq x y z
N ARG A 1 -4.59 -14.81 -22.47
CA ARG A 1 -4.12 -14.38 -21.14
C ARG A 1 -3.39 -15.55 -20.53
N ASP A 2 -2.13 -15.38 -20.20
CA ASP A 2 -1.38 -16.42 -19.50
C ASP A 2 -1.98 -16.61 -18.11
N SER A 3 -2.27 -17.86 -17.74
CA SER A 3 -2.66 -18.20 -16.38
C SER A 3 -1.42 -18.30 -15.50
N PHE A 4 -1.54 -17.93 -14.23
CA PHE A 4 -0.49 -18.09 -13.24
C PHE A 4 -1.07 -18.72 -11.96
N ASP A 5 -0.21 -19.41 -11.20
CA ASP A 5 -0.60 -20.10 -9.97
C ASP A 5 -0.54 -19.16 -8.77
N ALA A 6 0.39 -18.21 -8.79
CA ALA A 6 0.53 -17.21 -7.75
C ALA A 6 1.02 -15.87 -8.29
N ALA A 7 0.76 -14.79 -7.57
CA ALA A 7 1.29 -13.45 -7.80
C ALA A 7 1.97 -12.94 -6.53
N LEU A 8 3.18 -12.39 -6.68
CA LEU A 8 3.88 -11.71 -5.61
C LEU A 8 3.55 -10.22 -5.61
N VAL A 9 3.08 -9.71 -4.47
CA VAL A 9 2.94 -8.28 -4.19
C VAL A 9 3.98 -7.90 -3.13
N PRO A 10 5.11 -7.31 -3.52
CA PRO A 10 6.19 -6.98 -2.62
C PRO A 10 5.91 -5.70 -1.82
N ASP A 11 6.71 -5.44 -0.80
CA ASP A 11 6.66 -4.21 0.02
C ASP A 11 6.94 -2.92 -0.78
N ALA A 12 7.52 -3.01 -1.96
CA ALA A 12 7.64 -1.86 -2.87
C ALA A 12 6.30 -1.34 -3.41
N THR A 13 5.18 -2.00 -3.10
CA THR A 13 3.81 -1.63 -3.48
C THR A 13 2.87 -1.66 -2.28
N LEU A 14 3.27 -1.02 -1.18
CA LEU A 14 2.51 -1.00 0.08
C LEU A 14 1.07 -0.49 -0.08
N ASP A 15 0.87 0.46 -0.98
CA ASP A 15 -0.42 1.00 -1.33
C ASP A 15 -1.32 -0.03 -2.05
N ASP A 16 -0.75 -0.95 -2.82
CA ASP A 16 -1.50 -2.06 -3.41
C ASP A 16 -1.95 -3.06 -2.34
N LEU A 17 -1.08 -3.38 -1.38
CA LEU A 17 -1.44 -4.25 -0.24
C LEU A 17 -2.50 -3.61 0.64
N ALA A 18 -2.34 -2.33 0.97
CA ALA A 18 -3.31 -1.58 1.75
C ALA A 18 -4.69 -1.55 1.09
N TRP A 19 -4.72 -1.45 -0.25
CA TRP A 19 -5.96 -1.46 -1.03
C TRP A 19 -6.59 -2.85 -1.11
N VAL A 20 -5.82 -3.89 -1.49
CA VAL A 20 -6.33 -5.27 -1.67
C VAL A 20 -6.92 -5.82 -0.38
N LEU A 21 -6.24 -5.61 0.74
CA LEU A 21 -6.65 -6.13 2.05
C LEU A 21 -7.57 -5.16 2.80
N ASN A 22 -7.78 -3.96 2.26
CA ASN A 22 -8.49 -2.86 2.92
C ASN A 22 -7.96 -2.59 4.34
N LEU A 23 -6.64 -2.61 4.48
CA LEU A 23 -5.94 -2.35 5.73
C LEU A 23 -5.18 -1.03 5.64
N ARG A 24 -4.99 -0.41 6.80
CA ARG A 24 -4.18 0.80 6.93
C ARG A 24 -3.18 0.61 8.07
N GLY A 25 -2.03 1.24 7.96
CA GLY A 25 -0.97 1.22 8.96
C GLY A 25 -0.28 2.58 9.04
N ALA A 26 0.76 2.67 9.85
CA ALA A 26 1.50 3.90 10.12
C ALA A 26 3.02 3.67 10.01
N ASP A 27 3.46 2.83 9.06
CA ASP A 27 4.89 2.54 8.90
C ASP A 27 5.62 3.57 8.03
N VAL A 28 4.88 4.40 7.32
CA VAL A 28 5.41 5.46 6.47
C VAL A 28 4.70 6.76 6.85
N ASP A 29 5.48 7.78 7.17
CA ASP A 29 4.94 9.10 7.50
C ASP A 29 4.08 9.66 6.36
N TYR A 30 2.95 10.24 6.69
CA TYR A 30 1.98 10.83 5.76
C TYR A 30 1.34 9.84 4.76
N ASN A 31 1.57 8.54 4.93
CA ASN A 31 0.99 7.53 4.07
C ASN A 31 0.44 6.36 4.91
N PRO A 32 -0.88 6.09 4.88
CA PRO A 32 -1.51 5.08 5.74
C PRO A 32 -1.27 3.65 5.22
N VAL A 33 -0.02 3.27 5.07
CA VAL A 33 0.42 1.95 4.60
C VAL A 33 1.23 1.22 5.67
N PHE A 34 1.52 -0.05 5.44
CA PHE A 34 2.29 -0.90 6.34
C PHE A 34 3.27 -1.78 5.58
N LEU A 35 4.42 -2.08 6.19
CA LEU A 35 5.46 -2.93 5.59
C LEU A 35 5.01 -4.39 5.61
N ALA A 36 4.84 -4.96 4.43
CA ALA A 36 4.48 -6.36 4.24
C ALA A 36 4.78 -6.82 2.82
N HIS A 37 4.86 -8.16 2.65
CA HIS A 37 4.78 -8.81 1.35
C HIS A 37 3.53 -9.67 1.30
N ALA A 38 2.98 -9.92 0.13
CA ALA A 38 1.92 -10.91 -0.05
C ALA A 38 2.23 -11.84 -1.21
N LEU A 39 2.00 -13.13 -0.98
CA LEU A 39 1.96 -14.15 -2.01
C LEU A 39 0.51 -14.57 -2.19
N ILE A 40 -0.08 -14.18 -3.31
CA ILE A 40 -1.49 -14.38 -3.61
C ILE A 40 -1.62 -15.59 -4.54
N SER A 41 -2.28 -16.63 -4.08
CA SER A 41 -2.64 -17.81 -4.86
C SER A 41 -4.10 -17.74 -5.31
N GLN A 42 -4.57 -18.77 -6.02
CA GLN A 42 -5.96 -18.85 -6.45
C GLN A 42 -6.96 -19.01 -5.28
N SER A 43 -6.52 -19.53 -4.14
CA SER A 43 -7.40 -19.87 -3.02
C SER A 43 -7.02 -19.21 -1.70
N SER A 44 -5.85 -18.59 -1.60
CA SER A 44 -5.36 -18.02 -0.36
C SER A 44 -4.35 -16.89 -0.58
N VAL A 45 -4.10 -16.13 0.48
CA VAL A 45 -3.06 -15.12 0.53
C VAL A 45 -2.17 -15.40 1.73
N ASP A 46 -0.87 -15.58 1.53
CA ASP A 46 0.12 -15.52 2.60
C ASP A 46 0.60 -14.07 2.75
N LEU A 47 0.25 -13.43 3.86
CA LEU A 47 0.64 -12.07 4.19
C LEU A 47 1.82 -12.10 5.17
N PHE A 48 2.98 -11.70 4.69
CA PHE A 48 4.23 -11.64 5.47
C PHE A 48 4.34 -10.26 6.13
N VAL A 49 4.15 -10.21 7.43
CA VAL A 49 4.10 -8.98 8.23
C VAL A 49 4.85 -9.18 9.56
N ALA A 50 5.34 -8.09 10.15
CA ALA A 50 6.03 -8.17 11.44
C ALA A 50 5.08 -8.69 12.53
N GLU A 51 5.61 -9.50 13.44
CA GLU A 51 4.87 -10.07 14.55
C GLU A 51 4.27 -8.97 15.44
N GLY A 52 3.06 -9.21 15.92
CA GLY A 52 2.34 -8.27 16.80
C GLY A 52 1.74 -7.04 16.09
N LYS A 53 2.00 -6.84 14.79
CA LYS A 53 1.51 -5.67 14.05
C LYS A 53 0.02 -5.74 13.71
N VAL A 54 -0.53 -6.93 13.53
CA VAL A 54 -1.94 -7.13 13.19
C VAL A 54 -2.72 -7.47 14.46
N PRO A 55 -3.69 -6.62 14.86
CA PRO A 55 -4.56 -6.92 16.02
C PRO A 55 -5.33 -8.23 15.83
N ALA A 56 -5.61 -8.94 16.93
CA ALA A 56 -6.26 -10.25 16.91
C ALA A 56 -7.62 -10.23 16.18
N GLU A 57 -8.41 -9.18 16.35
CA GLU A 57 -9.69 -9.01 15.66
C GLU A 57 -9.51 -8.91 14.14
N VAL A 58 -8.52 -8.13 13.69
CA VAL A 58 -8.18 -7.99 12.26
C VAL A 58 -7.67 -9.32 11.72
N ALA A 59 -6.80 -10.02 12.45
CA ALA A 59 -6.29 -11.34 12.08
C ALA A 59 -7.43 -12.36 11.90
N ALA A 60 -8.41 -12.37 12.82
CA ALA A 60 -9.57 -13.25 12.73
C ALA A 60 -10.43 -12.97 11.49
N ARG A 61 -10.61 -11.69 11.12
CA ARG A 61 -11.32 -11.31 9.89
C ARG A 61 -10.56 -11.73 8.64
N LEU A 62 -9.25 -11.48 8.59
CA LEU A 62 -8.40 -11.89 7.47
C LEU A 62 -8.42 -13.41 7.26
N ALA A 63 -8.42 -14.19 8.35
CA ALA A 63 -8.50 -15.64 8.26
C ALA A 63 -9.82 -16.14 7.62
N GLN A 64 -10.94 -15.44 7.79
CA GLN A 64 -12.20 -15.75 7.11
C GLN A 64 -12.10 -15.57 5.59
N ASP A 65 -11.25 -14.66 5.13
CA ASP A 65 -10.98 -14.40 3.72
C ASP A 65 -9.78 -15.23 3.19
N SER A 66 -9.39 -16.30 3.89
CA SER A 66 -8.25 -17.17 3.54
C SER A 66 -6.92 -16.41 3.46
N VAL A 67 -6.75 -15.36 4.25
CA VAL A 67 -5.48 -14.65 4.40
C VAL A 67 -4.74 -15.19 5.64
N HIS A 68 -3.55 -15.75 5.41
CA HIS A 68 -2.71 -16.34 6.45
C HIS A 68 -1.58 -15.39 6.82
N LEU A 69 -1.49 -15.01 8.08
CA LEU A 69 -0.38 -14.21 8.58
C LEU A 69 0.88 -15.06 8.70
N ARG A 70 1.99 -14.57 8.19
CA ARG A 70 3.32 -15.17 8.24
C ARG A 70 4.35 -14.16 8.77
N PRO A 71 5.39 -14.59 9.44
CA PRO A 71 6.49 -13.72 9.81
C PRO A 71 7.11 -13.05 8.58
N TYR A 72 7.37 -11.74 8.67
CA TYR A 72 7.88 -10.92 7.55
C TYR A 72 9.13 -11.52 6.89
N ASN A 73 10.06 -12.03 7.71
CA ASN A 73 11.32 -12.63 7.24
C ASN A 73 11.15 -13.97 6.51
N GLN A 74 9.96 -14.54 6.50
CA GLN A 74 9.69 -15.80 5.78
C GLN A 74 9.33 -15.61 4.30
N ALA A 75 9.19 -14.39 3.81
CA ALA A 75 8.85 -14.13 2.41
C ALA A 75 9.84 -14.78 1.44
N LEU A 76 11.14 -14.65 1.69
CA LEU A 76 12.19 -15.27 0.86
C LEU A 76 12.12 -16.81 0.90
N SER A 77 11.91 -17.40 2.07
CA SER A 77 11.80 -18.86 2.20
C SER A 77 10.54 -19.40 1.54
N ALA A 78 9.44 -18.66 1.59
CA ALA A 78 8.20 -19.03 0.89
C ALA A 78 8.39 -19.04 -0.63
N LEU A 79 9.10 -18.06 -1.19
CA LEU A 79 9.43 -18.04 -2.62
C LEU A 79 10.31 -19.23 -3.02
N ARG A 80 11.33 -19.56 -2.20
CA ARG A 80 12.20 -20.71 -2.44
C ARG A 80 11.47 -22.05 -2.37
N ALA A 81 10.36 -22.10 -1.63
CA ALA A 81 9.55 -23.30 -1.44
C ALA A 81 8.41 -23.43 -2.46
N LEU A 82 8.35 -22.57 -3.46
CA LEU A 82 7.35 -22.69 -4.53
C LEU A 82 7.48 -24.03 -5.24
N PRO A 83 6.38 -24.72 -5.57
CA PRO A 83 6.40 -26.01 -6.23
C PRO A 83 7.09 -25.94 -7.60
N ASP A 84 7.84 -26.99 -7.94
CA ASP A 84 8.45 -27.14 -9.25
C ASP A 84 7.39 -27.10 -10.35
N GLY A 85 7.67 -26.36 -11.41
CA GLY A 85 6.78 -26.19 -12.56
C GLY A 85 5.62 -25.22 -12.33
N SER A 86 5.49 -24.63 -11.13
CA SER A 86 4.48 -23.59 -10.90
C SER A 86 4.79 -22.31 -11.68
N THR A 87 3.79 -21.48 -11.82
CA THR A 87 3.90 -20.19 -12.53
C THR A 87 3.68 -19.04 -11.58
N LEU A 88 4.69 -18.16 -11.46
CA LEU A 88 4.66 -16.97 -10.61
C LEU A 88 4.62 -15.69 -11.45
N LEU A 89 3.62 -14.84 -11.20
CA LEU A 89 3.59 -13.49 -11.76
C LEU A 89 4.35 -12.51 -10.84
N ILE A 90 5.23 -11.73 -11.44
CA ILE A 90 5.94 -10.64 -10.75
C ILE A 90 5.89 -9.37 -11.59
N ASP A 91 5.88 -8.22 -10.94
CA ASP A 91 6.11 -6.93 -11.61
C ASP A 91 7.60 -6.59 -11.55
N PRO A 92 8.33 -6.62 -12.68
CA PRO A 92 9.78 -6.43 -12.71
C PRO A 92 10.21 -5.02 -12.27
N LYS A 93 9.30 -4.03 -12.28
CA LYS A 93 9.57 -2.67 -11.83
C LYS A 93 9.40 -2.50 -10.33
N ARG A 94 8.80 -3.47 -9.66
CA ARG A 94 8.40 -3.38 -8.24
C ARG A 94 9.06 -4.44 -7.36
N ILE A 95 9.61 -5.50 -7.94
CA ILE A 95 10.31 -6.54 -7.18
C ILE A 95 11.74 -6.13 -6.86
N THR A 96 12.21 -6.44 -5.65
CA THR A 96 13.62 -6.28 -5.29
C THR A 96 14.45 -7.43 -5.88
N TRP A 97 15.75 -7.18 -6.11
CA TRP A 97 16.65 -8.20 -6.63
C TRP A 97 16.69 -9.46 -5.77
N GLY A 98 16.75 -9.31 -4.44
CA GLY A 98 16.78 -10.45 -3.51
C GLY A 98 15.53 -11.33 -3.57
N LEU A 99 14.33 -10.74 -3.73
CA LEU A 99 13.10 -11.52 -3.93
C LEU A 99 13.12 -12.22 -5.29
N ARG A 100 13.60 -11.58 -6.33
CA ARG A 100 13.69 -12.17 -7.67
C ARG A 100 14.66 -13.37 -7.70
N GLU A 101 15.82 -13.27 -7.06
CA GLU A 101 16.79 -14.37 -6.93
C GLU A 101 16.29 -15.53 -6.07
N ALA A 102 15.36 -15.29 -5.15
CA ALA A 102 14.80 -16.32 -4.31
C ALA A 102 13.85 -17.28 -5.07
N VAL A 103 13.36 -16.87 -6.24
CA VAL A 103 12.48 -17.70 -7.06
C VAL A 103 13.29 -18.82 -7.72
N PRO A 104 12.94 -20.11 -7.49
CA PRO A 104 13.66 -21.23 -8.06
C PRO A 104 13.66 -21.21 -9.59
N PRO A 105 14.72 -21.72 -10.26
CA PRO A 105 14.75 -21.84 -11.72
C PRO A 105 13.67 -22.77 -12.29
N SER A 106 13.14 -23.68 -11.47
CA SER A 106 12.05 -24.60 -11.84
C SER A 106 10.68 -23.92 -11.88
N VAL A 107 10.56 -22.68 -11.37
CA VAL A 107 9.33 -21.89 -11.38
C VAL A 107 9.33 -21.00 -12.65
N ARG A 108 8.26 -21.10 -13.42
CA ARG A 108 8.05 -20.23 -14.59
C ARG A 108 7.65 -18.83 -14.13
N VAL A 109 8.46 -17.85 -14.43
CA VAL A 109 8.16 -16.46 -14.09
C VAL A 109 7.46 -15.77 -15.25
N ILE A 110 6.33 -15.10 -14.97
CA ILE A 110 5.64 -14.18 -15.87
C ILE A 110 5.92 -12.76 -15.38
N GLU A 111 6.58 -11.98 -16.20
CA GLU A 111 6.88 -10.57 -15.92
C GLU A 111 5.78 -9.68 -16.51
N ALA A 112 4.95 -9.10 -15.64
CA ALA A 112 3.86 -8.22 -16.05
C ALA A 112 3.51 -7.25 -14.89
N ILE A 113 2.80 -6.17 -15.23
CA ILE A 113 2.23 -5.28 -14.23
C ILE A 113 1.30 -6.09 -13.32
N ASN A 114 1.46 -5.93 -12.01
CA ASN A 114 0.65 -6.64 -11.03
C ASN A 114 -0.85 -6.34 -11.24
N PRO A 115 -1.71 -7.36 -11.29
CA PRO A 115 -3.16 -7.18 -11.43
C PRO A 115 -3.77 -6.26 -10.38
N THR A 116 -3.22 -6.23 -9.16
CA THR A 116 -3.66 -5.32 -8.09
C THR A 116 -3.52 -3.86 -8.48
N THR A 117 -2.41 -3.48 -9.10
CA THR A 117 -2.17 -2.12 -9.59
C THR A 117 -3.23 -1.69 -10.61
N LEU A 118 -3.56 -2.58 -11.56
CA LEU A 118 -4.59 -2.30 -12.55
C LEU A 118 -5.99 -2.24 -11.94
N ALA A 119 -6.32 -3.16 -11.03
CA ALA A 119 -7.61 -3.18 -10.35
C ALA A 119 -7.81 -1.90 -9.50
N LYS A 120 -6.81 -1.52 -8.71
CA LYS A 120 -6.82 -0.29 -7.90
C LYS A 120 -6.96 0.99 -8.74
N SER A 121 -6.42 1.00 -9.97
CA SER A 121 -6.52 2.16 -10.85
C SER A 121 -7.96 2.45 -11.30
N ARG A 122 -8.81 1.43 -11.34
CA ARG A 122 -10.23 1.53 -11.72
C ARG A 122 -11.08 1.77 -10.48
N LYS A 123 -11.48 3.02 -10.29
CA LYS A 123 -12.29 3.41 -9.13
C LYS A 123 -13.76 2.99 -9.30
N THR A 124 -14.34 2.48 -8.23
CA THR A 124 -15.79 2.32 -8.12
C THR A 124 -16.46 3.69 -7.89
N ASP A 125 -17.78 3.77 -8.08
CA ASP A 125 -18.53 5.01 -7.83
C ASP A 125 -18.42 5.47 -6.37
N ALA A 126 -18.39 4.52 -5.42
CA ALA A 126 -18.21 4.82 -4.01
C ALA A 126 -16.82 5.41 -3.74
N GLU A 127 -15.75 4.78 -4.25
CA GLU A 127 -14.38 5.30 -4.13
C GLU A 127 -14.25 6.68 -4.79
N ALA A 128 -14.84 6.88 -5.97
CA ALA A 128 -14.84 8.16 -6.66
C ALA A 128 -15.54 9.25 -5.83
N THR A 129 -16.63 8.91 -5.12
CA THR A 129 -17.32 9.83 -4.23
C THR A 129 -16.45 10.23 -3.05
N PHE A 130 -15.83 9.26 -2.37
CA PHE A 130 -14.90 9.54 -1.26
C PHE A 130 -13.69 10.38 -1.68
N ILE A 131 -13.16 10.12 -2.87
CA ILE A 131 -12.05 10.93 -3.43
C ILE A 131 -12.50 12.39 -3.64
N ARG A 132 -13.69 12.62 -4.22
CA ARG A 132 -14.22 13.98 -4.42
C ARG A 132 -14.43 14.73 -3.10
N GLU A 133 -14.96 14.03 -2.09
CA GLU A 133 -15.11 14.61 -0.74
C GLU A 133 -13.76 14.94 -0.10
N ALA A 134 -12.79 14.03 -0.16
CA ALA A 134 -11.46 14.26 0.35
C ALA A 134 -10.78 15.45 -0.35
N MET A 135 -10.88 15.54 -1.68
CA MET A 135 -10.33 16.65 -2.46
C MET A 135 -11.02 17.97 -2.15
N ALA A 136 -12.33 17.98 -1.87
CA ALA A 136 -13.02 19.19 -1.47
C ALA A 136 -12.54 19.71 -0.10
N ARG A 137 -12.33 18.80 0.86
CA ARG A 137 -11.78 19.13 2.19
C ARG A 137 -10.33 19.64 2.08
N ASP A 138 -9.48 18.93 1.34
CA ASP A 138 -8.09 19.37 1.12
C ASP A 138 -8.05 20.73 0.38
N GLY A 139 -8.90 20.92 -0.61
CA GLY A 139 -9.05 22.20 -1.31
C GLY A 139 -9.43 23.35 -0.38
N ALA A 140 -10.33 23.11 0.59
CA ALA A 140 -10.68 24.12 1.59
C ALA A 140 -9.48 24.46 2.50
N ALA A 141 -8.71 23.45 2.93
CA ALA A 141 -7.49 23.66 3.72
C ALA A 141 -6.43 24.43 2.91
N MET A 142 -6.24 24.08 1.64
CA MET A 142 -5.33 24.80 0.74
C MET A 142 -5.73 26.26 0.54
N CYS A 143 -7.02 26.55 0.34
CA CYS A 143 -7.50 27.91 0.22
C CYS A 143 -7.24 28.73 1.49
N ALA A 144 -7.48 28.15 2.68
CA ALA A 144 -7.19 28.79 3.94
C ALA A 144 -5.68 29.06 4.13
N PHE A 145 -4.85 28.09 3.79
CA PHE A 145 -3.40 28.22 3.79
C PHE A 145 -2.92 29.35 2.85
N TYR A 146 -3.38 29.40 1.60
CA TYR A 146 -3.00 30.45 0.67
C TYR A 146 -3.47 31.84 1.12
N ALA A 147 -4.66 31.94 1.69
CA ALA A 147 -5.15 33.21 2.23
C ALA A 147 -4.29 33.74 3.39
N TRP A 148 -3.71 32.85 4.21
CA TRP A 148 -2.70 33.20 5.19
C TRP A 148 -1.39 33.60 4.51
N LEU A 149 -0.87 32.76 3.60
CA LEU A 149 0.42 32.99 2.96
C LEU A 149 0.49 34.34 2.25
N GLU A 150 -0.54 34.71 1.50
CA GLU A 150 -0.62 36.04 0.82
C GLU A 150 -0.51 37.20 1.81
N LYS A 151 -1.09 37.06 2.99
CA LYS A 151 -1.03 38.09 4.03
C LYS A 151 0.31 38.14 4.76
N ALA A 152 0.96 36.99 4.91
CA ALA A 152 2.21 36.85 5.65
C ALA A 152 3.44 37.20 4.83
N LEU A 153 3.38 37.09 3.50
CA LEU A 153 4.49 37.41 2.60
C LEU A 153 4.95 38.88 2.79
N GLY A 154 6.26 39.02 3.04
CA GLY A 154 6.90 40.31 3.29
C GLY A 154 6.62 40.95 4.64
N ARG A 155 5.88 40.26 5.54
CA ARG A 155 5.54 40.74 6.89
C ARG A 155 6.02 39.80 7.99
N GLU A 156 6.06 38.51 7.72
CA GLU A 156 6.50 37.46 8.64
C GLU A 156 7.73 36.74 8.06
N HIS A 157 8.53 36.14 8.95
CA HIS A 157 9.59 35.25 8.52
C HIS A 157 8.95 33.90 8.14
N ILE A 158 9.04 33.53 6.86
CA ILE A 158 8.49 32.30 6.34
C ILE A 158 9.66 31.36 5.94
N SER A 159 9.65 30.17 6.48
CA SER A 159 10.54 29.07 6.16
C SER A 159 9.74 27.89 5.63
N GLU A 160 10.41 26.87 5.09
CA GLU A 160 9.79 25.59 4.70
C GLU A 160 9.04 24.94 5.86
N LEU A 161 9.61 25.00 7.08
CA LEU A 161 8.96 24.50 8.30
C LEU A 161 7.66 25.26 8.62
N THR A 162 7.69 26.59 8.51
CA THR A 162 6.49 27.41 8.73
C THR A 162 5.38 27.07 7.74
N ILE A 163 5.73 26.81 6.48
CA ILE A 163 4.78 26.39 5.45
C ILE A 163 4.17 25.03 5.80
N ASP A 164 5.01 24.04 6.16
CA ASP A 164 4.55 22.71 6.54
C ASP A 164 3.63 22.75 7.77
N GLU A 165 4.03 23.44 8.84
CA GLU A 165 3.24 23.59 10.05
C GLU A 165 1.87 24.24 9.79
N ARG A 166 1.84 25.30 8.98
CA ARG A 166 0.60 26.01 8.66
C ARG A 166 -0.34 25.21 7.81
N LEU A 167 0.19 24.54 6.78
CA LEU A 167 -0.62 23.69 5.90
C LEU A 167 -1.18 22.49 6.66
N SER A 168 -0.35 21.84 7.46
CA SER A 168 -0.76 20.73 8.32
C SER A 168 -1.83 21.16 9.32
N ALA A 169 -1.70 22.35 9.93
CA ALA A 169 -2.71 22.89 10.84
C ALA A 169 -4.06 23.15 10.15
N GLU A 170 -4.07 23.66 8.90
CA GLU A 170 -5.32 23.86 8.17
C GLU A 170 -5.97 22.52 7.74
N ARG A 171 -5.17 21.53 7.38
CA ARG A 171 -5.63 20.16 7.11
C ARG A 171 -6.20 19.49 8.36
N ALA A 172 -5.55 19.65 9.51
CA ALA A 172 -6.01 19.09 10.80
C ALA A 172 -7.38 19.64 11.26
N ARG A 173 -7.81 20.79 10.74
CA ARG A 173 -9.16 21.33 10.97
C ARG A 173 -10.23 20.59 10.15
N GLN A 174 -9.83 19.84 9.14
CA GLN A 174 -10.78 19.12 8.29
C GLN A 174 -11.10 17.74 8.88
N PRO A 175 -12.36 17.28 8.80
CA PRO A 175 -12.73 15.96 9.27
C PRO A 175 -11.96 14.85 8.52
N GLY A 176 -11.42 13.87 9.27
CA GLY A 176 -10.77 12.70 8.69
C GLY A 176 -9.30 12.89 8.30
N TYR A 177 -8.66 13.98 8.73
CA TYR A 177 -7.20 14.12 8.66
C TYR A 177 -6.54 13.26 9.74
N VAL A 178 -5.50 12.51 9.37
CA VAL A 178 -4.70 11.63 10.24
C VAL A 178 -3.22 11.87 10.02
#